data_8d7e2ffee76536a70770ff8f105389e1
#
_entry.id   8d7e2ffee76536a70770ff8f105389e1
#
_cell.length_a   1.000
_cell.length_b   1.000
_cell.length_c   1.000
_cell.angle_alpha   90.00
_cell.angle_beta   90.00
_cell.angle_gamma   90.00
#
_symmetry.space_group_name_H-M   'P 1'
#
loop_
_entity.id
_entity.type
_entity.pdbx_description
1 polymer ?
#
loop_
_entity_poly.entity_id
_entity_poly.type
_entity_poly.pdbx_seq_one_letter_code
_entity_poly.pdbx_strand_id
1 'polypeptide(L)'
;MIITTLTCMCVDIFDNTIMPGGESLNFAATISRLTDAKVYIIGAVGNDSYGKTVLDSIKDFSIDKTHIRTENGDTASNRTYLTPDGDRYYKDDSWNGGVFSSFALSASDRELLHSSDMVHTTFSGPNFNDVISCCREKRFPLSVDFDICRDFDTIEKYLDCISLLFISGDKPTLEKAKRLSAKYTDTVFIVTLGENGSTAFSKGTAYHCAAAEVSEVTDTTGCGDSYQAGFIASYLADGNIETAMSKGSQTAAQTLSFIGGFRY
;
A
#
# COMPACT_ATOMS: atom_id res chain seq x y z
N MET A 1 -3.13 -17.55 -8.43
CA MET A 1 -3.28 -16.10 -8.37
C MET A 1 -1.93 -15.47 -8.06
N ILE A 2 -1.59 -14.39 -8.75
CA ILE A 2 -0.33 -13.64 -8.60
C ILE A 2 -0.69 -12.22 -8.14
N ILE A 3 -0.11 -11.78 -7.04
CA ILE A 3 -0.23 -10.42 -6.53
C ILE A 3 1.15 -9.79 -6.50
N THR A 4 1.31 -8.66 -7.15
CA THR A 4 2.58 -7.94 -7.21
C THR A 4 2.45 -6.56 -6.58
N THR A 5 3.36 -6.21 -5.68
CA THR A 5 3.45 -4.85 -5.14
C THR A 5 4.78 -4.21 -5.52
N LEU A 6 4.74 -2.91 -5.79
CA LEU A 6 5.92 -2.12 -6.09
C LEU A 6 5.76 -0.71 -5.54
N THR A 7 6.36 -0.51 -4.39
CA THR A 7 6.51 0.78 -3.72
C THR A 7 7.78 0.74 -2.88
N CYS A 8 7.87 1.55 -1.85
CA CYS A 8 9.03 1.59 -0.99
C CYS A 8 9.18 0.33 -0.11
N MET A 9 10.42 -0.15 0.00
CA MET A 9 10.92 -0.98 1.08
C MET A 9 11.97 -0.18 1.84
N CYS A 10 11.74 0.09 3.12
CA CYS A 10 12.62 0.94 3.91
C CYS A 10 12.78 0.42 5.34
N VAL A 11 13.50 1.16 6.14
CA VAL A 11 13.43 1.04 7.60
C VAL A 11 12.82 2.29 8.20
N ASP A 12 11.98 2.12 9.21
CA ASP A 12 11.49 3.16 10.09
C ASP A 12 12.40 3.21 11.33
N ILE A 13 12.92 4.40 11.62
CA ILE A 13 13.85 4.64 12.74
C ILE A 13 13.08 5.35 13.84
N PHE A 14 12.72 4.61 14.89
CA PHE A 14 12.07 5.11 16.10
C PHE A 14 13.15 5.30 17.19
N ASP A 15 13.54 6.50 17.49
CA ASP A 15 14.64 6.82 18.42
C ASP A 15 15.88 5.93 18.20
N ASN A 16 16.02 4.83 18.96
CA ASN A 16 17.11 3.87 18.85
C ASN A 16 16.68 2.50 18.29
N THR A 17 15.43 2.37 17.84
CA THR A 17 14.90 1.12 17.31
C THR A 17 14.72 1.25 15.79
N ILE A 18 15.22 0.25 15.07
CA ILE A 18 15.09 0.18 13.61
C ILE A 18 14.09 -0.93 13.30
N MET A 19 13.00 -0.57 12.64
CA MET A 19 11.95 -1.49 12.22
C MET A 19 11.91 -1.58 10.69
N PRO A 20 11.77 -2.78 10.11
CA PRO A 20 11.49 -2.90 8.69
C PRO A 20 10.11 -2.31 8.39
N GLY A 21 10.01 -1.59 7.29
CA GLY A 21 8.80 -0.88 6.90
C GLY A 21 8.78 -0.53 5.41
N GLY A 22 7.89 0.38 5.08
CA GLY A 22 7.58 0.77 3.71
C GLY A 22 6.36 0.05 3.17
N GLU A 23 5.62 0.75 2.37
CA GLU A 23 4.28 0.37 1.89
C GLU A 23 4.27 -1.02 1.23
N SER A 24 5.23 -1.32 0.33
CA SER A 24 5.33 -2.64 -0.30
C SER A 24 5.59 -3.76 0.69
N LEU A 25 6.45 -3.51 1.67
CA LEU A 25 6.81 -4.52 2.66
C LEU A 25 5.63 -4.82 3.58
N ASN A 26 4.99 -3.78 4.10
CA ASN A 26 3.82 -3.88 4.98
C ASN A 26 2.66 -4.58 4.26
N PHE A 27 2.36 -4.15 3.04
CA PHE A 27 1.31 -4.75 2.22
C PHE A 27 1.61 -6.22 1.91
N ALA A 28 2.83 -6.54 1.39
CA ALA A 28 3.19 -7.90 0.99
C ALA A 28 3.22 -8.86 2.18
N ALA A 29 3.77 -8.43 3.32
CA ALA A 29 3.79 -9.24 4.54
C ALA A 29 2.37 -9.55 5.02
N THR A 30 1.48 -8.56 4.99
CA THR A 30 0.08 -8.73 5.41
C THR A 30 -0.68 -9.62 4.44
N ILE A 31 -0.66 -9.35 3.13
CA ILE A 31 -1.47 -10.09 2.15
C ILE A 31 -1.00 -11.53 1.98
N SER A 32 0.31 -11.81 2.15
CA SER A 32 0.85 -13.18 2.08
C SER A 32 0.36 -14.10 3.21
N ARG A 33 -0.16 -13.53 4.30
CA ARG A 33 -0.80 -14.27 5.41
C ARG A 33 -2.31 -14.43 5.24
N LEU A 34 -2.91 -13.64 4.38
CA LEU A 34 -4.36 -13.60 4.17
C LEU A 34 -4.81 -14.42 2.95
N THR A 35 -3.88 -14.79 2.07
CA THR A 35 -4.19 -15.49 0.82
C THR A 35 -3.17 -16.57 0.51
N ASP A 36 -3.56 -17.55 -0.32
CA ASP A 36 -2.66 -18.53 -0.93
C ASP A 36 -2.06 -18.01 -2.26
N ALA A 37 -2.14 -16.72 -2.53
CA ALA A 37 -1.57 -16.11 -3.72
C ALA A 37 -0.04 -16.15 -3.69
N LYS A 38 0.57 -16.26 -4.86
CA LYS A 38 1.99 -16.00 -5.02
C LYS A 38 2.20 -14.49 -4.98
N VAL A 39 2.85 -14.00 -3.91
CA VAL A 39 3.09 -12.58 -3.67
C VAL A 39 4.49 -12.22 -4.11
N TYR A 40 4.62 -11.17 -4.91
CA TYR A 40 5.90 -10.63 -5.38
C TYR A 40 6.08 -9.20 -4.89
N ILE A 41 7.32 -8.85 -4.61
CA ILE A 41 7.75 -7.46 -4.44
C ILE A 41 8.71 -7.10 -5.57
N ILE A 42 8.41 -6.02 -6.30
CA ILE A 42 9.34 -5.38 -7.21
C ILE A 42 9.95 -4.18 -6.50
N GLY A 43 11.26 -4.15 -6.34
CA GLY A 43 11.92 -3.04 -5.66
C GLY A 43 13.42 -3.22 -5.48
N ALA A 44 14.02 -2.34 -4.72
CA ALA A 44 15.43 -2.39 -4.38
C ALA A 44 15.71 -2.03 -2.92
N VAL A 45 16.73 -2.66 -2.37
CA VAL A 45 17.37 -2.32 -1.09
C VAL A 45 18.85 -2.03 -1.34
N GLY A 46 19.46 -1.25 -0.47
CA GLY A 46 20.90 -1.03 -0.49
C GLY A 46 21.71 -2.24 -0.01
N ASN A 47 23.00 -2.25 -0.28
CA ASN A 47 23.93 -3.26 0.22
C ASN A 47 24.45 -2.93 1.64
N ASP A 48 23.62 -2.27 2.45
CA ASP A 48 23.90 -1.83 3.80
C ASP A 48 23.20 -2.69 4.88
N SER A 49 23.39 -2.35 6.16
CA SER A 49 22.74 -3.06 7.27
C SER A 49 21.21 -2.94 7.25
N TYR A 50 20.67 -1.85 6.73
CA TYR A 50 19.22 -1.64 6.60
C TYR A 50 18.62 -2.56 5.55
N GLY A 51 19.29 -2.72 4.40
CA GLY A 51 18.87 -3.68 3.37
C GLY A 51 18.83 -5.12 3.91
N LYS A 52 19.85 -5.48 4.71
CA LYS A 52 19.84 -6.77 5.40
C LYS A 52 18.65 -6.90 6.37
N THR A 53 18.35 -5.87 7.16
CA THR A 53 17.21 -5.85 8.08
C THR A 53 15.89 -6.06 7.34
N VAL A 54 15.69 -5.35 6.23
CA VAL A 54 14.50 -5.48 5.37
C VAL A 54 14.37 -6.91 4.83
N LEU A 55 15.41 -7.47 4.24
CA LEU A 55 15.37 -8.82 3.65
C LEU A 55 15.18 -9.92 4.69
N ASP A 56 15.84 -9.79 5.84
CA ASP A 56 15.72 -10.74 6.94
C ASP A 56 14.30 -10.76 7.52
N SER A 57 13.60 -9.61 7.55
CA SER A 57 12.26 -9.49 8.11
C SER A 57 11.20 -10.29 7.35
N ILE A 58 11.42 -10.53 6.06
CA ILE A 58 10.48 -11.29 5.21
C ILE A 58 10.99 -12.68 4.82
N LYS A 59 12.06 -13.17 5.47
CA LYS A 59 12.66 -14.46 5.11
C LYS A 59 11.70 -15.65 5.25
N ASP A 60 10.82 -15.59 6.26
CA ASP A 60 9.88 -16.67 6.62
C ASP A 60 8.46 -16.44 6.03
N PHE A 61 8.27 -15.40 5.22
CA PHE A 61 7.01 -15.13 4.54
C PHE A 61 6.94 -15.79 3.17
N SER A 62 5.73 -16.18 2.74
CA SER A 62 5.46 -16.67 1.39
C SER A 62 5.49 -15.54 0.35
N ILE A 63 6.65 -14.86 0.27
CA ILE A 63 6.91 -13.76 -0.66
C ILE A 63 8.05 -14.17 -1.59
N ASP A 64 7.82 -14.07 -2.90
CA ASP A 64 8.85 -14.26 -3.90
C ASP A 64 9.72 -13.00 -4.00
N LYS A 65 11.03 -13.17 -3.76
CA LYS A 65 12.02 -12.10 -3.68
C LYS A 65 12.84 -11.93 -4.96
N THR A 66 12.52 -12.68 -6.02
CA THR A 66 13.31 -12.70 -7.27
C THR A 66 13.36 -11.36 -8.00
N HIS A 67 12.40 -10.44 -7.71
CA HIS A 67 12.34 -9.09 -8.25
C HIS A 67 12.79 -8.01 -7.25
N ILE A 68 13.35 -8.42 -6.09
CA ILE A 68 14.01 -7.50 -5.16
C ILE A 68 15.49 -7.45 -5.52
N ARG A 69 15.98 -6.27 -5.85
CA ARG A 69 17.40 -6.05 -6.16
C ARG A 69 18.15 -5.53 -4.93
N THR A 70 19.38 -5.99 -4.75
CA THR A 70 20.33 -5.37 -3.83
C THR A 70 21.27 -4.51 -4.66
N GLU A 71 21.23 -3.20 -4.46
CA GLU A 71 21.99 -2.22 -5.24
C GLU A 71 23.07 -1.56 -4.37
N ASN A 72 24.09 -1.00 -5.01
CA ASN A 72 25.15 -0.30 -4.28
C ASN A 72 24.66 1.08 -3.83
N GLY A 73 24.54 1.28 -2.52
CA GLY A 73 24.05 2.51 -1.90
C GLY A 73 23.23 2.24 -0.64
N ASP A 74 22.60 3.29 -0.14
CA ASP A 74 21.79 3.22 1.07
C ASP A 74 20.43 2.62 0.78
N THR A 75 19.91 1.82 1.70
CA THR A 75 18.49 1.45 1.73
C THR A 75 17.66 2.67 2.14
N ALA A 76 16.46 2.78 1.57
CA ALA A 76 15.53 3.83 1.97
C ALA A 76 15.25 3.77 3.48
N SER A 77 15.15 4.93 4.11
CA SER A 77 14.87 5.03 5.55
C SER A 77 14.05 6.26 5.88
N ASN A 78 13.26 6.17 6.93
CA ASN A 78 12.49 7.29 7.45
C ASN A 78 12.66 7.39 8.96
N ARG A 79 12.92 8.59 9.47
CA ARG A 79 12.90 8.82 10.92
C ARG A 79 11.47 9.09 11.37
N THR A 80 10.92 8.15 12.10
CA THR A 80 9.51 8.12 12.52
C THR A 80 9.40 8.55 13.97
N TYR A 81 8.42 9.38 14.27
CA TYR A 81 8.09 9.87 15.60
C TYR A 81 6.65 9.48 15.93
N LEU A 82 6.39 9.19 17.20
CA LEU A 82 5.04 8.91 17.70
C LEU A 82 4.58 10.04 18.60
N THR A 83 3.30 10.37 18.52
CA THR A 83 2.61 11.19 19.50
C THR A 83 2.25 10.35 20.74
N PRO A 84 1.89 10.97 21.88
CA PRO A 84 1.52 10.23 23.09
C PRO A 84 0.31 9.28 22.91
N ASP A 85 -0.55 9.54 21.92
CA ASP A 85 -1.72 8.73 21.54
C ASP A 85 -1.43 7.70 20.44
N GLY A 86 -0.13 7.53 20.07
CA GLY A 86 0.32 6.49 19.15
C GLY A 86 0.25 6.88 17.67
N ASP A 87 -0.16 8.12 17.35
CA ASP A 87 -0.15 8.56 15.96
C ASP A 87 1.26 8.89 15.48
N ARG A 88 1.58 8.49 14.26
CA ARG A 88 2.90 8.71 13.66
C ARG A 88 2.99 10.07 12.98
N TYR A 89 4.14 10.68 13.06
CA TYR A 89 4.46 11.87 12.25
C TYR A 89 5.91 11.88 11.79
N TYR A 90 6.15 12.63 10.73
CA TYR A 90 7.47 12.83 10.14
C TYR A 90 7.85 14.28 10.24
N LYS A 91 9.15 14.55 10.44
CA LYS A 91 9.69 15.90 10.36
C LYS A 91 10.29 16.13 8.98
N ASP A 92 10.43 17.39 8.61
CA ASP A 92 11.18 17.77 7.42
C ASP A 92 12.58 17.12 7.47
N ASP A 93 13.08 16.67 6.32
CA ASP A 93 14.37 15.96 6.17
C ASP A 93 14.46 14.57 6.86
N SER A 94 13.36 13.98 7.29
CA SER A 94 13.37 12.63 7.89
C SER A 94 13.54 11.51 6.86
N TRP A 95 13.16 11.74 5.61
CA TRP A 95 13.18 10.75 4.54
C TRP A 95 14.52 10.72 3.80
N ASN A 96 15.11 9.51 3.72
CA ASN A 96 16.19 9.18 2.80
C ASN A 96 15.68 8.11 1.82
N GLY A 97 15.52 8.44 0.56
CA GLY A 97 14.99 7.50 -0.45
C GLY A 97 16.00 6.45 -0.91
N GLY A 98 17.29 6.63 -0.62
CA GLY A 98 18.34 5.67 -0.97
C GLY A 98 18.26 5.20 -2.42
N VAL A 99 18.58 3.92 -2.65
CA VAL A 99 18.53 3.30 -3.98
C VAL A 99 17.11 3.24 -4.56
N PHE A 100 16.07 3.31 -3.73
CA PHE A 100 14.68 3.34 -4.19
C PHE A 100 14.38 4.57 -5.05
N SER A 101 14.97 5.73 -4.77
CA SER A 101 14.72 6.97 -5.52
C SER A 101 15.14 6.89 -6.99
N SER A 102 16.10 6.03 -7.33
CA SER A 102 16.61 5.84 -8.69
C SER A 102 16.25 4.47 -9.30
N PHE A 103 15.44 3.69 -8.59
CA PHE A 103 15.02 2.37 -9.04
C PHE A 103 14.21 2.47 -10.34
N ALA A 104 14.54 1.66 -11.34
CA ALA A 104 13.83 1.60 -12.61
C ALA A 104 13.35 0.16 -12.92
N LEU A 105 12.18 0.03 -13.53
CA LEU A 105 11.62 -1.27 -13.92
C LEU A 105 12.46 -1.92 -15.03
N SER A 106 12.86 -3.18 -14.80
CA SER A 106 13.47 -4.03 -15.82
C SER A 106 12.40 -4.61 -16.79
N ALA A 107 12.84 -5.25 -17.87
CA ALA A 107 11.94 -5.96 -18.77
C ALA A 107 11.20 -7.11 -18.04
N SER A 108 11.88 -7.86 -17.17
CA SER A 108 11.27 -8.94 -16.39
C SER A 108 10.26 -8.43 -15.37
N ASP A 109 10.47 -7.24 -14.79
CA ASP A 109 9.48 -6.61 -13.90
C ASP A 109 8.20 -6.26 -14.67
N ARG A 110 8.33 -5.71 -15.89
CA ARG A 110 7.19 -5.41 -16.77
C ARG A 110 6.41 -6.66 -17.16
N GLU A 111 7.11 -7.76 -17.47
CA GLU A 111 6.48 -9.06 -17.75
C GLU A 111 5.71 -9.59 -16.53
N LEU A 112 6.26 -9.45 -15.32
CA LEU A 112 5.58 -9.82 -14.09
C LEU A 112 4.31 -8.98 -13.88
N LEU A 113 4.37 -7.65 -14.06
CA LEU A 113 3.19 -6.79 -13.99
C LEU A 113 2.07 -7.26 -14.94
N HIS A 114 2.42 -7.58 -16.19
CA HIS A 114 1.47 -8.07 -17.20
C HIS A 114 0.88 -9.46 -16.92
N SER A 115 1.49 -10.23 -16.04
CA SER A 115 1.03 -11.57 -15.63
C SER A 115 0.32 -11.59 -14.28
N SER A 116 0.25 -10.45 -13.60
CA SER A 116 -0.33 -10.32 -12.27
C SER A 116 -1.86 -10.24 -12.32
N ASP A 117 -2.51 -10.95 -11.40
CA ASP A 117 -3.96 -10.88 -11.18
C ASP A 117 -4.35 -9.60 -10.41
N MET A 118 -3.38 -9.02 -9.67
CA MET A 118 -3.48 -7.70 -9.03
C MET A 118 -2.09 -7.09 -8.90
N VAL A 119 -1.95 -5.85 -9.33
CA VAL A 119 -0.78 -5.01 -9.04
C VAL A 119 -1.18 -3.95 -8.04
N HIS A 120 -0.41 -3.77 -6.97
CA HIS A 120 -0.61 -2.72 -5.98
C HIS A 120 0.60 -1.76 -5.97
N THR A 121 0.35 -0.46 -6.05
CA THR A 121 1.37 0.59 -6.03
C THR A 121 0.86 1.84 -5.33
N THR A 122 1.77 2.80 -5.07
CA THR A 122 1.41 4.11 -4.53
C THR A 122 1.68 5.21 -5.56
N PHE A 123 0.91 6.28 -5.48
CA PHE A 123 1.04 7.44 -6.36
C PHE A 123 2.40 8.15 -6.20
N SER A 124 2.94 8.16 -4.98
CA SER A 124 4.22 8.80 -4.65
C SER A 124 5.46 8.03 -5.12
N GLY A 125 5.31 6.79 -5.58
CA GLY A 125 6.43 5.95 -6.01
C GLY A 125 7.14 6.46 -7.27
N PRO A 126 8.47 6.34 -7.37
CA PRO A 126 9.25 6.84 -8.51
C PRO A 126 8.86 6.16 -9.83
N ASN A 127 8.33 4.94 -9.77
CA ASN A 127 7.93 4.14 -10.94
C ASN A 127 6.43 4.24 -11.28
N PHE A 128 5.66 5.10 -10.61
CA PHE A 128 4.22 5.18 -10.81
C PHE A 128 3.82 5.37 -12.28
N ASN A 129 4.46 6.33 -12.97
CA ASN A 129 4.18 6.59 -14.38
C ASN A 129 4.57 5.41 -15.30
N ASP A 130 5.60 4.66 -14.95
CA ASP A 130 6.00 3.44 -15.68
C ASP A 130 4.94 2.34 -15.53
N VAL A 131 4.39 2.15 -14.32
CA VAL A 131 3.29 1.21 -14.05
C VAL A 131 2.05 1.58 -14.85
N ILE A 132 1.68 2.87 -14.86
CA ILE A 132 0.56 3.37 -15.67
C ILE A 132 0.80 3.10 -17.15
N SER A 133 2.01 3.35 -17.66
CA SER A 133 2.36 3.07 -19.05
C SER A 133 2.23 1.58 -19.37
N CYS A 134 2.76 0.70 -18.53
CA CYS A 134 2.60 -0.75 -18.66
C CYS A 134 1.13 -1.17 -18.68
N CYS A 135 0.31 -0.61 -17.78
CA CYS A 135 -1.12 -0.91 -17.73
C CYS A 135 -1.87 -0.41 -18.97
N ARG A 136 -1.44 0.68 -19.59
CA ARG A 136 -2.00 1.17 -20.87
C ARG A 136 -1.60 0.31 -22.05
N GLU A 137 -0.38 -0.21 -22.07
CA GLU A 137 0.11 -1.12 -23.11
C GLU A 137 -0.63 -2.46 -23.08
N LYS A 138 -0.73 -3.05 -21.91
CA LYS A 138 -1.44 -4.31 -21.69
C LYS A 138 -2.13 -4.29 -20.33
N ARG A 139 -3.46 -4.26 -20.34
CA ARG A 139 -4.30 -4.17 -19.12
C ARG A 139 -4.03 -5.27 -18.12
N PHE A 140 -3.94 -4.88 -16.87
CA PHE A 140 -3.98 -5.72 -15.68
C PHE A 140 -4.75 -5.00 -14.57
N PRO A 141 -5.35 -5.71 -13.59
CA PRO A 141 -6.00 -5.08 -12.45
C PRO A 141 -4.98 -4.29 -11.62
N LEU A 142 -5.22 -2.99 -11.48
CA LEU A 142 -4.32 -2.05 -10.79
C LEU A 142 -5.00 -1.42 -9.59
N SER A 143 -4.37 -1.58 -8.45
CA SER A 143 -4.70 -0.91 -7.18
C SER A 143 -3.69 0.20 -6.92
N VAL A 144 -4.16 1.39 -6.60
CA VAL A 144 -3.30 2.54 -6.29
C VAL A 144 -3.69 3.16 -4.97
N ASP A 145 -2.69 3.38 -4.11
CA ASP A 145 -2.84 4.25 -2.95
C ASP A 145 -2.41 5.68 -3.30
N PHE A 146 -3.34 6.60 -3.14
CA PHE A 146 -3.11 8.04 -3.29
C PHE A 146 -2.79 8.73 -1.97
N ASP A 147 -2.73 7.98 -0.87
CA ASP A 147 -2.44 8.48 0.46
C ASP A 147 -3.29 9.73 0.81
N ILE A 148 -2.65 10.86 1.05
CA ILE A 148 -3.31 12.15 1.36
C ILE A 148 -3.43 13.08 0.14
N CYS A 149 -3.22 12.60 -1.07
CA CYS A 149 -3.33 13.42 -2.29
C CYS A 149 -4.75 14.00 -2.44
N ARG A 150 -4.86 15.31 -2.61
CA ARG A 150 -6.15 16.03 -2.77
C ARG A 150 -6.32 16.64 -4.16
N ASP A 151 -5.33 16.46 -5.03
CA ASP A 151 -5.39 16.91 -6.43
C ASP A 151 -6.15 15.91 -7.30
N PHE A 152 -7.47 16.00 -7.24
CA PHE A 152 -8.36 15.12 -8.00
C PHE A 152 -8.29 15.36 -9.51
N ASP A 153 -7.84 16.51 -9.96
CA ASP A 153 -7.63 16.76 -11.40
C ASP A 153 -6.40 15.97 -11.91
N THR A 154 -5.41 15.77 -11.06
CA THR A 154 -4.28 14.87 -11.34
C THR A 154 -4.69 13.41 -11.20
N ILE A 155 -5.42 13.01 -10.16
CA ILE A 155 -5.91 11.64 -9.97
C ILE A 155 -6.73 11.20 -11.20
N GLU A 156 -7.60 12.07 -11.71
CA GLU A 156 -8.50 11.76 -12.83
C GLU A 156 -7.75 11.35 -14.12
N LYS A 157 -6.51 11.82 -14.32
CA LYS A 157 -5.67 11.48 -15.48
C LYS A 157 -5.29 9.99 -15.55
N TYR A 158 -5.44 9.25 -14.45
CA TYR A 158 -5.00 7.87 -14.31
C TYR A 158 -6.15 6.87 -14.14
N LEU A 159 -7.39 7.36 -13.96
CA LEU A 159 -8.55 6.51 -13.65
C LEU A 159 -8.93 5.54 -14.78
N ASP A 160 -8.42 5.77 -15.99
CA ASP A 160 -8.56 4.82 -17.11
C ASP A 160 -7.82 3.49 -16.86
N CYS A 161 -6.86 3.45 -15.94
CA CYS A 161 -6.05 2.26 -15.60
C CYS A 161 -6.40 1.63 -14.26
N ILE A 162 -7.05 2.36 -13.34
CA ILE A 162 -7.15 1.99 -11.94
C ILE A 162 -8.45 1.20 -11.67
N SER A 163 -8.31 0.00 -11.12
CA SER A 163 -9.43 -0.82 -10.66
C SER A 163 -9.84 -0.51 -9.23
N LEU A 164 -8.85 -0.31 -8.34
CA LEU A 164 -9.06 0.03 -6.94
C LEU A 164 -8.26 1.30 -6.60
N LEU A 165 -8.94 2.32 -6.12
CA LEU A 165 -8.33 3.56 -5.67
C LEU A 165 -8.51 3.70 -4.17
N PHE A 166 -7.39 3.73 -3.43
CA PHE A 166 -7.37 4.04 -2.01
C PHE A 166 -6.91 5.47 -1.79
N ILE A 167 -7.53 6.14 -0.84
CA ILE A 167 -7.18 7.50 -0.44
C ILE A 167 -7.61 7.73 1.01
N SER A 168 -6.72 8.30 1.82
CA SER A 168 -7.08 8.78 3.15
C SER A 168 -7.80 10.12 3.02
N GLY A 169 -8.97 10.29 3.62
CA GLY A 169 -9.83 11.42 3.26
C GLY A 169 -10.60 12.07 4.38
N ASP A 170 -11.43 12.99 3.93
CA ASP A 170 -12.35 13.82 4.69
C ASP A 170 -13.68 13.97 3.92
N LYS A 171 -14.61 14.79 4.44
CA LYS A 171 -15.90 15.00 3.78
C LYS A 171 -15.80 15.54 2.34
N PRO A 172 -14.96 16.54 2.02
CA PRO A 172 -14.71 16.95 0.63
C PRO A 172 -14.20 15.82 -0.27
N THR A 173 -13.32 14.96 0.24
CA THR A 173 -12.80 13.78 -0.48
C THR A 173 -13.93 12.82 -0.84
N LEU A 174 -14.83 12.52 0.10
CA LEU A 174 -16.00 11.67 -0.13
C LEU A 174 -16.89 12.18 -1.27
N GLU A 175 -17.17 13.47 -1.30
CA GLU A 175 -18.00 14.07 -2.34
C GLU A 175 -17.37 13.96 -3.74
N LYS A 176 -16.06 14.19 -3.83
CA LYS A 176 -15.31 14.05 -5.08
C LYS A 176 -15.23 12.60 -5.53
N ALA A 177 -14.90 11.66 -4.63
CA ALA A 177 -14.85 10.24 -4.91
C ALA A 177 -16.21 9.72 -5.41
N LYS A 178 -17.31 10.09 -4.76
CA LYS A 178 -18.68 9.74 -5.19
C LYS A 178 -18.97 10.21 -6.62
N ARG A 179 -18.65 11.47 -6.92
CA ARG A 179 -18.87 12.03 -8.26
C ARG A 179 -18.05 11.28 -9.33
N LEU A 180 -16.78 11.02 -9.05
CA LEU A 180 -15.90 10.32 -9.99
C LEU A 180 -16.30 8.86 -10.18
N SER A 181 -16.76 8.16 -9.13
CA SER A 181 -17.20 6.78 -9.23
C SER A 181 -18.43 6.59 -10.13
N ALA A 182 -19.26 7.63 -10.28
CA ALA A 182 -20.38 7.61 -11.23
C ALA A 182 -19.91 7.76 -12.69
N LYS A 183 -18.75 8.40 -12.90
CA LYS A 183 -18.15 8.60 -14.23
C LYS A 183 -17.22 7.43 -14.62
N TYR A 184 -16.41 6.95 -13.67
CA TYR A 184 -15.42 5.88 -13.86
C TYR A 184 -15.94 4.59 -13.21
N THR A 185 -16.83 3.91 -13.91
CA THR A 185 -17.63 2.77 -13.40
C THR A 185 -16.82 1.49 -13.16
N ASP A 186 -15.62 1.42 -13.71
CA ASP A 186 -14.71 0.26 -13.57
C ASP A 186 -13.75 0.43 -12.38
N THR A 187 -13.77 1.60 -11.72
CA THR A 187 -12.96 1.89 -10.55
C THR A 187 -13.81 1.86 -9.28
N VAL A 188 -13.36 1.12 -8.27
CA VAL A 188 -13.86 1.25 -6.90
C VAL A 188 -13.00 2.27 -6.17
N PHE A 189 -13.63 3.29 -5.61
CA PHE A 189 -12.98 4.34 -4.82
C PHE A 189 -13.15 4.02 -3.34
N ILE A 190 -12.08 3.88 -2.60
CA ILE A 190 -12.09 3.57 -1.17
C ILE A 190 -11.46 4.74 -0.43
N VAL A 191 -12.27 5.42 0.40
CA VAL A 191 -11.85 6.54 1.24
C VAL A 191 -11.78 6.08 2.68
N THR A 192 -10.59 6.04 3.25
CA THR A 192 -10.37 5.74 4.67
C THR A 192 -10.49 7.02 5.51
N LEU A 193 -11.09 6.92 6.69
CA LEU A 193 -11.47 8.05 7.56
C LEU A 193 -10.93 7.86 8.98
N GLY A 194 -9.87 7.07 9.15
CA GLY A 194 -9.27 6.74 10.45
C GLY A 194 -10.28 6.06 11.37
N GLU A 195 -10.44 6.57 12.58
CA GLU A 195 -11.39 6.05 13.58
C GLU A 195 -12.87 6.11 13.13
N ASN A 196 -13.19 6.91 12.12
CA ASN A 196 -14.53 7.00 11.54
C ASN A 196 -14.77 5.91 10.47
N GLY A 197 -13.86 4.95 10.31
CA GLY A 197 -14.00 3.83 9.40
C GLY A 197 -13.65 4.15 7.95
N SER A 198 -14.49 3.72 7.01
CA SER A 198 -14.27 3.93 5.58
C SER A 198 -15.57 4.03 4.80
N THR A 199 -15.48 4.64 3.63
CA THR A 199 -16.56 4.67 2.64
C THR A 199 -16.01 4.26 1.28
N ALA A 200 -16.63 3.28 0.64
CA ALA A 200 -16.33 2.95 -0.74
C ALA A 200 -17.43 3.45 -1.68
N PHE A 201 -17.04 3.77 -2.91
CA PHE A 201 -17.97 4.16 -3.97
C PHE A 201 -17.72 3.31 -5.22
N SER A 202 -18.77 2.74 -5.77
CA SER A 202 -18.75 2.03 -7.05
C SER A 202 -19.99 2.37 -7.84
N LYS A 203 -19.81 2.80 -9.09
CA LYS A 203 -20.93 3.17 -9.99
C LYS A 203 -21.90 4.19 -9.36
N GLY A 204 -21.37 5.13 -8.56
CA GLY A 204 -22.15 6.12 -7.84
C GLY A 204 -22.85 5.64 -6.55
N THR A 205 -22.81 4.34 -6.28
CA THR A 205 -23.34 3.76 -5.03
C THR A 205 -22.31 3.86 -3.92
N ALA A 206 -22.75 4.23 -2.72
CA ALA A 206 -21.91 4.33 -1.53
C ALA A 206 -22.09 3.10 -0.61
N TYR A 207 -20.98 2.63 -0.06
CA TYR A 207 -20.88 1.56 0.94
C TYR A 207 -20.16 2.13 2.16
N HIS A 208 -20.63 1.83 3.36
CA HIS A 208 -20.07 2.36 4.60
C HIS A 208 -19.64 1.22 5.52
N CYS A 209 -18.46 1.35 6.11
CA CYS A 209 -17.96 0.41 7.11
C CYS A 209 -17.40 1.19 8.30
N ALA A 210 -17.87 0.89 9.51
CA ALA A 210 -17.29 1.44 10.72
C ALA A 210 -15.87 0.90 10.93
N ALA A 211 -15.04 1.65 11.67
CA ALA A 211 -13.76 1.14 12.12
C ALA A 211 -13.99 -0.06 13.06
N ALA A 212 -13.13 -1.07 12.96
CA ALA A 212 -13.15 -2.17 13.93
C ALA A 212 -12.69 -1.64 15.29
N GLU A 213 -13.32 -2.13 16.36
CA GLU A 213 -12.98 -1.74 17.72
C GLU A 213 -11.55 -2.21 18.09
N VAL A 214 -10.80 -1.32 18.71
CA VAL A 214 -9.46 -1.59 19.26
C VAL A 214 -9.44 -1.21 20.73
N SER A 215 -8.76 -2.00 21.53
CA SER A 215 -8.65 -1.73 22.98
C SER A 215 -7.60 -0.67 23.28
N GLU A 216 -6.55 -0.60 22.46
CA GLU A 216 -5.42 0.32 22.61
C GLU A 216 -4.74 0.52 21.25
N VAL A 217 -4.31 1.73 20.99
CA VAL A 217 -3.49 2.09 19.83
C VAL A 217 -2.05 2.27 20.29
N THR A 218 -1.16 1.39 19.82
CA THR A 218 0.27 1.47 20.11
C THR A 218 1.01 2.28 19.04
N ASP A 219 0.72 2.02 17.78
CA ASP A 219 1.35 2.66 16.61
C ASP A 219 0.42 2.55 15.41
N THR A 220 0.27 3.63 14.65
CA THR A 220 -0.55 3.66 13.42
C THR A 220 0.23 3.31 12.16
N THR A 221 1.53 3.01 12.27
CA THR A 221 2.38 2.66 11.12
C THR A 221 1.86 1.41 10.41
N GLY A 222 1.73 1.49 9.08
CA GLY A 222 1.27 0.36 8.25
C GLY A 222 -0.23 0.04 8.36
N CYS A 223 -1.01 0.82 9.12
CA CYS A 223 -2.45 0.61 9.26
C CYS A 223 -3.17 0.72 7.91
N GLY A 224 -2.81 1.73 7.08
CA GLY A 224 -3.32 1.88 5.72
C GLY A 224 -2.97 0.71 4.82
N ASP A 225 -1.70 0.29 4.82
CA ASP A 225 -1.21 -0.84 4.03
C ASP A 225 -1.93 -2.15 4.40
N SER A 226 -2.15 -2.36 5.70
CA SER A 226 -2.88 -3.51 6.24
C SER A 226 -4.36 -3.48 5.88
N TYR A 227 -5.00 -2.29 5.90
CA TYR A 227 -6.37 -2.13 5.42
C TYR A 227 -6.47 -2.53 3.95
N GLN A 228 -5.58 -2.01 3.11
CA GLN A 228 -5.54 -2.29 1.67
C GLN A 228 -5.29 -3.76 1.38
N ALA A 229 -4.36 -4.40 2.10
CA ALA A 229 -4.10 -5.83 1.99
C ALA A 229 -5.33 -6.67 2.36
N GLY A 230 -5.99 -6.36 3.47
CA GLY A 230 -7.22 -7.02 3.90
C GLY A 230 -8.37 -6.84 2.91
N PHE A 231 -8.56 -5.61 2.42
CA PHE A 231 -9.56 -5.30 1.40
C PHE A 231 -9.31 -6.09 0.12
N ILE A 232 -8.09 -6.02 -0.44
CA ILE A 232 -7.73 -6.68 -1.70
C ILE A 232 -7.85 -8.19 -1.58
N ALA A 233 -7.39 -8.78 -0.48
CA ALA A 233 -7.50 -10.23 -0.24
C ALA A 233 -8.95 -10.72 -0.29
N SER A 234 -9.87 -10.00 0.35
CA SER A 234 -11.30 -10.33 0.35
C SER A 234 -11.96 -10.03 -1.00
N TYR A 235 -11.66 -8.87 -1.59
CA TYR A 235 -12.24 -8.46 -2.87
C TYR A 235 -11.88 -9.39 -4.03
N LEU A 236 -10.66 -9.91 -4.06
CA LEU A 236 -10.24 -10.88 -5.08
C LEU A 236 -10.93 -12.24 -4.94
N ALA A 237 -11.46 -12.56 -3.77
CA ALA A 237 -12.15 -13.83 -3.53
C ALA A 237 -13.59 -13.85 -4.10
N ASP A 238 -14.35 -12.77 -3.96
CA ASP A 238 -15.78 -12.76 -4.29
C ASP A 238 -16.29 -11.45 -4.93
N GLY A 239 -15.47 -10.41 -5.05
CA GLY A 239 -15.84 -9.11 -5.58
C GLY A 239 -16.79 -8.29 -4.70
N ASN A 240 -17.04 -8.71 -3.45
CA ASN A 240 -17.97 -8.04 -2.54
C ASN A 240 -17.29 -6.90 -1.80
N ILE A 241 -17.75 -5.66 -2.05
CA ILE A 241 -17.17 -4.45 -1.47
C ILE A 241 -17.37 -4.39 0.05
N GLU A 242 -18.53 -4.78 0.56
CA GLU A 242 -18.86 -4.67 1.99
C GLU A 242 -18.02 -5.65 2.82
N THR A 243 -17.89 -6.91 2.36
CA THR A 243 -17.02 -7.89 3.01
C THR A 243 -15.54 -7.48 2.93
N ALA A 244 -15.11 -6.92 1.79
CA ALA A 244 -13.76 -6.41 1.60
C ALA A 244 -13.45 -5.25 2.56
N MET A 245 -14.35 -4.28 2.72
CA MET A 245 -14.21 -3.18 3.68
C MET A 245 -14.11 -3.68 5.12
N SER A 246 -14.99 -4.63 5.51
CA SER A 246 -14.97 -5.24 6.85
C SER A 246 -13.63 -5.95 7.10
N LYS A 247 -13.14 -6.73 6.12
CA LYS A 247 -11.85 -7.42 6.24
C LYS A 247 -10.69 -6.43 6.32
N GLY A 248 -10.71 -5.36 5.52
CA GLY A 248 -9.73 -4.27 5.59
C GLY A 248 -9.69 -3.63 6.97
N SER A 249 -10.84 -3.26 7.52
CA SER A 249 -10.97 -2.65 8.85
C SER A 249 -10.44 -3.57 9.96
N GLN A 250 -10.77 -4.86 9.94
CA GLN A 250 -10.28 -5.85 10.91
C GLN A 250 -8.77 -6.05 10.82
N THR A 251 -8.22 -6.06 9.61
CA THR A 251 -6.77 -6.24 9.40
C THR A 251 -6.00 -5.01 9.89
N ALA A 252 -6.49 -3.81 9.59
CA ALA A 252 -5.92 -2.56 10.10
C ALA A 252 -5.94 -2.50 11.63
N ALA A 253 -7.04 -2.89 12.27
CA ALA A 253 -7.17 -2.92 13.73
C ALA A 253 -6.13 -3.82 14.41
N GLN A 254 -5.78 -4.95 13.79
CA GLN A 254 -4.73 -5.83 14.30
C GLN A 254 -3.35 -5.16 14.26
N THR A 255 -3.07 -4.34 13.25
CA THR A 255 -1.79 -3.64 13.10
C THR A 255 -1.60 -2.58 14.19
N LEU A 256 -2.66 -1.93 14.64
CA LEU A 256 -2.59 -0.91 15.69
C LEU A 256 -2.07 -1.40 17.07
N SER A 257 -1.95 -2.70 17.29
CA SER A 257 -1.58 -3.30 18.57
C SER A 257 -0.07 -3.52 18.79
N PHE A 258 0.79 -3.07 17.89
CA PHE A 258 2.25 -3.23 17.97
C PHE A 258 3.00 -2.10 17.24
N ILE A 259 4.29 -1.97 17.50
CA ILE A 259 5.15 -0.99 16.83
C ILE A 259 5.59 -1.55 15.46
N GLY A 260 5.56 -0.68 14.41
CA GLY A 260 5.93 -1.02 13.04
C GLY A 260 4.77 -1.52 12.20
N GLY A 261 4.97 -1.63 10.88
CA GLY A 261 3.91 -1.91 9.92
C GLY A 261 3.44 -3.37 9.83
N PHE A 262 4.22 -4.33 10.35
CA PHE A 262 3.86 -5.76 10.39
C PHE A 262 4.69 -6.50 11.44
N ARG A 263 4.23 -7.66 11.89
CA ARG A 263 5.01 -8.56 12.76
C ARG A 263 5.81 -9.55 11.92
N TYR A 264 7.10 -9.72 12.23
CA TYR A 264 8.06 -10.61 11.56
C TYR A 264 8.74 -11.57 12.52
#